data_17ee731500cd27ab5a01fee15b7435af
#
_entry.id   17ee731500cd27ab5a01fee15b7435af
#
_cell.length_a   1.000
_cell.length_b   1.000
_cell.length_c   1.000
_cell.angle_alpha   90.00
_cell.angle_beta   90.00
_cell.angle_gamma   90.00
#
_symmetry.space_group_name_H-M   'P 1'
#
loop_
_entity.id
_entity.type
_entity.pdbx_description
1 polymer ?
#
loop_
_entity_poly.entity_id
_entity_poly.type
_entity_poly.pdbx_seq_one_letter_code
_entity_poly.pdbx_strand_id
1 'polypeptide(L)'
;MQSITIVAVGNASAMQSSPKRCRKWRLNSFSSRTTIAPIESCVLPRKKTADKETSLSFFLETIFPFLLAGCGMVGAGILFDIAQEWSFFKRIPQAIMLLPALLGLKGNVEMTLASRLSTQANLGEMAARHQQIHIACSNLALIQAQSIIVSLFAAIAAIIAYGIETGKWQPENSVLLCLTSVATASMTSLLLGMIMFGVVIVASRIGLNPDNITAPIAASLGDITALIIMISVGTILLRVQHQFEVECVALGVWSVASILFVWIASKDKSAANVLKNGWYPIFTAMLISSSAGRILKTTVSVFPAVAAFQPVINGAGGNLVAIQASRISTELHKFGKFGTLPDNPLSHFTNPLWSFFAKGSEAQVARILVLLVLPGHAVFMTIIFVSIRSAPVSIPFITAYLIVALVQVIVLLYLCQLMVRAMWRCKVDPDNSAIPILTALGDLLGTALLAAAFICLNRLSAVNINEHPT
;
A
#
# COMPACT_ATOMS: atom_id res chain seq x y z
N MET A 1 -58.60 -0.27 18.15
CA MET A 1 -58.24 -1.62 17.71
C MET A 1 -56.80 -1.82 18.13
N GLN A 2 -56.62 -2.65 19.14
CA GLN A 2 -55.35 -2.84 19.88
C GLN A 2 -54.44 -3.80 19.10
N SER A 3 -53.21 -3.39 18.93
CA SER A 3 -52.14 -4.24 18.40
C SER A 3 -51.61 -5.13 19.53
N ILE A 4 -51.65 -6.42 19.37
CA ILE A 4 -51.09 -7.39 20.29
C ILE A 4 -49.65 -7.66 19.84
N THR A 5 -48.67 -7.19 20.60
CA THR A 5 -47.25 -7.53 20.47
C THR A 5 -46.99 -8.76 21.32
N ILE A 6 -46.68 -9.89 20.68
CA ILE A 6 -46.23 -11.08 21.42
C ILE A 6 -44.71 -11.01 21.51
N VAL A 7 -44.21 -10.71 22.72
CA VAL A 7 -42.78 -10.82 23.09
C VAL A 7 -42.60 -12.19 23.73
N ALA A 8 -41.92 -13.10 23.03
CA ALA A 8 -41.48 -14.35 23.62
C ALA A 8 -40.13 -14.15 24.33
N VAL A 9 -40.19 -14.06 25.64
CA VAL A 9 -39.03 -14.13 26.53
C VAL A 9 -38.74 -15.60 26.80
N GLY A 10 -37.70 -16.15 26.18
CA GLY A 10 -37.20 -17.49 26.46
C GLY A 10 -35.97 -17.42 27.35
N ASN A 11 -36.10 -17.94 28.57
CA ASN A 11 -35.01 -18.13 29.52
C ASN A 11 -33.90 -19.01 28.95
N ALA A 12 -32.68 -18.50 29.02
CA ALA A 12 -31.46 -19.23 28.68
C ALA A 12 -30.92 -19.90 29.96
N SER A 13 -31.22 -21.16 30.13
CA SER A 13 -30.41 -22.06 30.95
C SER A 13 -30.53 -23.50 30.44
N ALA A 14 -29.36 -24.10 30.14
CA ALA A 14 -29.08 -25.51 29.87
C ALA A 14 -29.71 -26.15 28.63
N MET A 15 -28.90 -26.47 27.61
CA MET A 15 -28.59 -27.85 27.19
C MET A 15 -27.69 -27.90 25.97
N GLN A 16 -26.58 -28.58 26.12
CA GLN A 16 -25.79 -29.20 25.03
C GLN A 16 -26.65 -30.23 24.30
N SER A 17 -26.61 -30.24 22.95
CA SER A 17 -26.55 -31.39 22.08
C SER A 17 -27.35 -31.21 20.77
N SER A 18 -26.65 -31.51 19.67
CA SER A 18 -27.06 -31.95 18.33
C SER A 18 -27.84 -30.98 17.39
N PRO A 19 -27.50 -30.99 16.11
CA PRO A 19 -28.13 -30.14 15.09
C PRO A 19 -29.50 -30.71 14.71
N LYS A 20 -30.57 -30.01 15.06
CA LYS A 20 -31.92 -30.38 14.61
C LYS A 20 -32.24 -29.73 13.27
N ARG A 21 -32.66 -30.58 12.32
CA ARG A 21 -33.22 -30.27 11.00
C ARG A 21 -34.35 -29.24 11.09
N CYS A 22 -34.28 -28.18 10.28
CA CYS A 22 -35.43 -27.30 10.03
C CYS A 22 -36.60 -28.08 9.45
N ARG A 23 -37.68 -28.22 10.21
CA ARG A 23 -38.99 -28.70 9.70
C ARG A 23 -39.68 -27.56 8.96
N LYS A 24 -40.01 -27.81 7.67
CA LYS A 24 -40.91 -26.98 6.87
C LYS A 24 -42.31 -27.02 7.49
N TRP A 25 -42.80 -25.91 7.99
CA TRP A 25 -44.21 -25.73 8.30
C TRP A 25 -44.94 -25.27 7.07
N ARG A 26 -45.94 -26.06 6.64
CA ARG A 26 -46.91 -25.70 5.59
C ARG A 26 -48.09 -25.04 6.30
N LEU A 27 -48.31 -23.75 6.09
CA LEU A 27 -49.52 -23.06 6.52
C LEU A 27 -50.54 -23.15 5.39
N ASN A 28 -51.69 -23.80 5.69
CA ASN A 28 -52.88 -23.79 4.83
C ASN A 28 -53.58 -22.44 4.97
N SER A 29 -54.03 -21.98 3.82
CA SER A 29 -54.90 -20.86 3.52
C SER A 29 -55.70 -20.24 4.66
N PHE A 30 -55.47 -18.96 4.95
CA PHE A 30 -56.53 -18.01 5.28
C PHE A 30 -56.23 -16.65 4.66
N SER A 31 -57.19 -16.12 3.97
CA SER A 31 -57.18 -14.87 3.22
C SER A 31 -57.18 -13.68 4.18
N SER A 32 -56.13 -12.88 4.19
CA SER A 32 -56.16 -11.42 4.44
C SER A 32 -54.82 -10.80 4.07
N ARG A 33 -54.86 -9.67 3.38
CA ARG A 33 -53.69 -8.91 2.90
C ARG A 33 -52.79 -8.57 4.04
N THR A 34 -51.69 -9.26 4.17
CA THR A 34 -50.54 -8.86 5.00
C THR A 34 -49.38 -8.53 4.09
N THR A 35 -48.95 -7.30 4.12
CA THR A 35 -47.74 -6.82 3.47
C THR A 35 -46.55 -7.61 4.01
N ILE A 36 -46.00 -8.49 3.16
CA ILE A 36 -44.81 -9.27 3.52
C ILE A 36 -43.61 -8.31 3.48
N ALA A 37 -43.05 -8.02 4.63
CA ALA A 37 -41.71 -7.42 4.73
C ALA A 37 -40.68 -8.37 4.10
N PRO A 38 -39.68 -7.87 3.39
CA PRO A 38 -38.68 -8.74 2.79
C PRO A 38 -37.99 -9.55 3.88
N ILE A 39 -37.95 -10.87 3.69
CA ILE A 39 -37.20 -11.80 4.53
C ILE A 39 -35.75 -11.39 4.38
N GLU A 40 -35.19 -10.66 5.35
CA GLU A 40 -33.76 -10.57 5.54
C GLU A 40 -33.25 -12.02 5.64
N SER A 41 -32.50 -12.44 4.62
CA SER A 41 -31.79 -13.70 4.65
C SER A 41 -30.89 -13.68 5.89
N CYS A 42 -31.27 -14.44 6.92
CA CYS A 42 -30.37 -14.79 8.02
C CYS A 42 -29.16 -15.53 7.44
N VAL A 43 -28.20 -14.79 6.96
CA VAL A 43 -26.84 -15.29 6.80
C VAL A 43 -26.34 -15.41 8.25
N LEU A 44 -26.45 -16.63 8.78
CA LEU A 44 -25.80 -16.97 10.05
C LEU A 44 -24.32 -16.56 9.90
N PRO A 45 -23.82 -15.67 10.76
CA PRO A 45 -22.39 -15.41 10.77
C PRO A 45 -21.72 -16.76 11.02
N ARG A 46 -20.94 -17.22 10.07
CA ARG A 46 -20.08 -18.39 10.23
C ARG A 46 -19.19 -18.07 11.41
N LYS A 47 -19.55 -18.58 12.58
CA LYS A 47 -18.76 -18.50 13.80
C LYS A 47 -17.46 -19.24 13.49
N LYS A 48 -16.48 -18.57 12.88
CA LYS A 48 -15.10 -19.02 12.92
C LYS A 48 -14.78 -19.04 14.41
N THR A 49 -14.74 -20.23 14.99
CA THR A 49 -13.99 -20.49 16.21
C THR A 49 -12.70 -19.75 16.03
N ALA A 50 -12.40 -18.83 16.91
CA ALA A 50 -11.10 -18.19 16.99
C ALA A 50 -10.12 -19.28 17.41
N ASP A 51 -9.71 -20.14 16.45
CA ASP A 51 -8.52 -20.95 16.60
C ASP A 51 -7.41 -19.95 16.88
N LYS A 52 -6.76 -20.10 18.02
CA LYS A 52 -5.60 -19.28 18.38
C LYS A 52 -4.59 -19.50 17.27
N GLU A 53 -4.47 -18.51 16.39
CA GLU A 53 -3.48 -18.48 15.33
C GLU A 53 -2.10 -18.75 15.95
N THR A 54 -1.49 -19.84 15.59
CA THR A 54 -0.16 -20.21 16.15
C THR A 54 0.90 -19.32 15.51
N SER A 55 1.98 -19.03 16.24
CA SER A 55 3.11 -18.24 15.69
C SER A 55 3.64 -18.83 14.40
N LEU A 56 3.66 -20.16 14.27
CA LEU A 56 4.15 -20.85 13.08
C LEU A 56 3.18 -20.68 11.90
N SER A 57 1.87 -20.77 12.12
CA SER A 57 0.87 -20.55 11.08
C SER A 57 0.99 -19.13 10.52
N PHE A 58 1.06 -18.12 11.39
CA PHE A 58 1.25 -16.74 10.98
C PHE A 58 2.56 -16.51 10.19
N PHE A 59 3.68 -17.11 10.65
CA PHE A 59 4.95 -17.03 9.94
C PHE A 59 4.84 -17.60 8.53
N LEU A 60 4.28 -18.82 8.38
CA LEU A 60 4.14 -19.49 7.09
C LEU A 60 3.16 -18.76 6.15
N GLU A 61 2.07 -18.20 6.70
CA GLU A 61 1.11 -17.43 5.93
C GLU A 61 1.68 -16.07 5.45
N THR A 62 2.65 -15.52 6.18
CA THR A 62 3.22 -14.19 5.88
C THR A 62 4.47 -14.29 4.99
N ILE A 63 5.31 -15.33 5.15
CA ILE A 63 6.59 -15.41 4.42
C ILE A 63 6.40 -15.52 2.91
N PHE A 64 5.43 -16.32 2.44
CA PHE A 64 5.23 -16.51 1.00
C PHE A 64 4.76 -15.21 0.29
N PRO A 65 3.72 -14.49 0.78
CA PRO A 65 3.35 -13.19 0.24
C PRO A 65 4.48 -12.16 0.32
N PHE A 66 5.24 -12.15 1.40
CA PHE A 66 6.37 -11.24 1.59
C PHE A 66 7.49 -11.48 0.56
N LEU A 67 7.86 -12.74 0.32
CA LEU A 67 8.86 -13.08 -0.70
C LEU A 67 8.36 -12.77 -2.12
N LEU A 68 7.09 -13.03 -2.41
CA LEU A 68 6.49 -12.70 -3.71
C LEU A 68 6.53 -11.19 -3.97
N ALA A 69 6.11 -10.39 -3.00
CA ALA A 69 6.17 -8.93 -3.08
C ALA A 69 7.62 -8.45 -3.25
N GLY A 70 8.55 -9.04 -2.47
CA GLY A 70 9.97 -8.74 -2.54
C GLY A 70 10.61 -9.00 -3.91
N CYS A 71 10.23 -10.09 -4.58
CA CYS A 71 10.70 -10.36 -5.94
C CYS A 71 10.27 -9.26 -6.93
N GLY A 72 9.06 -8.74 -6.81
CA GLY A 72 8.61 -7.60 -7.62
C GLY A 72 9.44 -6.33 -7.37
N MET A 73 9.74 -6.04 -6.08
CA MET A 73 10.58 -4.90 -5.70
C MET A 73 12.03 -5.07 -6.19
N VAL A 74 12.59 -6.27 -6.13
CA VAL A 74 13.90 -6.59 -6.71
C VAL A 74 13.90 -6.33 -8.21
N GLY A 75 12.85 -6.78 -8.93
CA GLY A 75 12.69 -6.49 -10.36
C GLY A 75 12.67 -4.99 -10.65
N ALA A 76 11.95 -4.21 -9.85
CA ALA A 76 11.94 -2.75 -9.96
C ALA A 76 13.31 -2.13 -9.66
N GLY A 77 14.02 -2.63 -8.66
CA GLY A 77 15.37 -2.18 -8.31
C GLY A 77 16.39 -2.43 -9.44
N ILE A 78 16.39 -3.64 -10.00
CA ILE A 78 17.25 -3.99 -11.14
C ILE A 78 16.94 -3.11 -12.35
N LEU A 79 15.64 -2.93 -12.65
CA LEU A 79 15.22 -2.07 -13.76
C LEU A 79 15.63 -0.62 -13.52
N PHE A 80 15.52 -0.12 -12.31
CA PHE A 80 15.92 1.25 -11.97
C PHE A 80 17.42 1.44 -12.08
N ASP A 81 18.23 0.47 -11.63
CA ASP A 81 19.68 0.48 -11.75
C ASP A 81 20.13 0.63 -13.21
N ILE A 82 19.50 -0.13 -14.11
CA ILE A 82 19.77 -0.03 -15.54
C ILE A 82 19.23 1.28 -16.14
N ALA A 83 18.01 1.65 -15.78
CA ALA A 83 17.30 2.76 -16.41
C ALA A 83 17.82 4.15 -16.00
N GLN A 84 18.43 4.30 -14.82
CA GLN A 84 19.02 5.56 -14.37
C GLN A 84 20.07 6.10 -15.35
N GLU A 85 20.73 5.20 -16.11
CA GLU A 85 21.71 5.55 -17.15
C GLU A 85 21.08 5.98 -18.47
N TRP A 86 19.77 5.79 -18.66
CA TRP A 86 19.09 6.12 -19.89
C TRP A 86 18.84 7.62 -20.04
N SER A 87 18.67 8.06 -21.29
CA SER A 87 18.54 9.47 -21.67
C SER A 87 17.46 10.23 -20.90
N PHE A 88 16.36 9.56 -20.51
CA PHE A 88 15.28 10.18 -19.76
C PHE A 88 15.75 10.68 -18.39
N PHE A 89 16.37 9.82 -17.58
CA PHE A 89 16.84 10.19 -16.24
C PHE A 89 18.07 11.10 -16.28
N LYS A 90 18.96 10.94 -17.27
CA LYS A 90 20.12 11.83 -17.47
C LYS A 90 19.70 13.24 -17.84
N ARG A 91 18.66 13.38 -18.67
CA ARG A 91 18.17 14.69 -19.13
C ARG A 91 17.23 15.37 -18.12
N ILE A 92 16.48 14.59 -17.37
CA ILE A 92 15.51 15.06 -16.36
C ILE A 92 15.84 14.41 -15.00
N PRO A 93 16.87 14.91 -14.28
CA PRO A 93 17.26 14.35 -12.98
C PRO A 93 16.16 14.46 -11.90
N GLN A 94 15.22 15.41 -12.07
CA GLN A 94 14.05 15.55 -11.22
C GLN A 94 13.17 14.29 -11.21
N ALA A 95 13.22 13.48 -12.28
CA ALA A 95 12.49 12.23 -12.37
C ALA A 95 12.93 11.20 -11.30
N ILE A 96 14.21 11.21 -10.89
CA ILE A 96 14.72 10.37 -9.80
C ILE A 96 14.12 10.82 -8.46
N MET A 97 13.97 12.13 -8.24
CA MET A 97 13.32 12.66 -7.03
C MET A 97 11.83 12.28 -6.94
N LEU A 98 11.18 12.15 -8.09
CA LEU A 98 9.77 11.81 -8.19
C LEU A 98 9.49 10.32 -7.90
N LEU A 99 10.46 9.42 -8.12
CA LEU A 99 10.28 7.97 -8.03
C LEU A 99 9.67 7.49 -6.71
N PRO A 100 10.22 7.80 -5.52
CA PRO A 100 9.64 7.30 -4.27
C PRO A 100 8.21 7.79 -4.04
N ALA A 101 7.89 9.02 -4.46
CA ALA A 101 6.54 9.55 -4.35
C ALA A 101 5.56 8.82 -5.30
N LEU A 102 5.98 8.50 -6.52
CA LEU A 102 5.16 7.73 -7.46
C LEU A 102 5.00 6.27 -7.05
N LEU A 103 6.07 5.60 -6.63
CA LEU A 103 6.00 4.21 -6.16
C LEU A 103 5.19 4.11 -4.87
N GLY A 104 5.42 4.99 -3.90
CA GLY A 104 4.65 5.06 -2.66
C GLY A 104 3.17 5.38 -2.89
N LEU A 105 2.83 6.28 -3.83
CA LEU A 105 1.45 6.55 -4.22
C LEU A 105 0.75 5.28 -4.72
N LYS A 106 1.44 4.47 -5.51
CA LYS A 106 0.91 3.20 -6.01
C LYS A 106 0.57 2.24 -4.88
N GLY A 107 1.52 1.97 -3.99
CA GLY A 107 1.29 1.10 -2.84
C GLY A 107 0.08 1.54 -2.02
N ASN A 108 -0.05 2.84 -1.76
CA ASN A 108 -1.10 3.39 -0.92
C ASN A 108 -2.48 3.34 -1.56
N VAL A 109 -2.61 3.80 -2.81
CA VAL A 109 -3.90 3.86 -3.52
C VAL A 109 -4.38 2.46 -3.91
N GLU A 110 -3.47 1.60 -4.35
CA GLU A 110 -3.82 0.25 -4.80
C GLU A 110 -4.10 -0.70 -3.64
N MET A 111 -3.37 -0.62 -2.53
CA MET A 111 -3.68 -1.41 -1.32
C MET A 111 -5.05 -1.03 -0.76
N THR A 112 -5.39 0.25 -0.72
CA THR A 112 -6.73 0.68 -0.28
C THR A 112 -7.83 0.25 -1.24
N LEU A 113 -7.57 0.23 -2.55
CA LEU A 113 -8.48 -0.34 -3.55
C LEU A 113 -8.69 -1.84 -3.32
N ALA A 114 -7.59 -2.61 -3.21
CA ALA A 114 -7.63 -4.04 -2.99
C ALA A 114 -8.45 -4.39 -1.74
N SER A 115 -8.20 -3.72 -0.63
CA SER A 115 -8.93 -3.89 0.62
C SER A 115 -10.44 -3.61 0.45
N ARG A 116 -10.81 -2.49 -0.18
CA ARG A 116 -12.23 -2.16 -0.41
C ARG A 116 -12.93 -3.18 -1.30
N LEU A 117 -12.30 -3.57 -2.42
CA LEU A 117 -12.89 -4.57 -3.33
C LEU A 117 -13.06 -5.92 -2.64
N SER A 118 -12.09 -6.35 -1.85
CA SER A 118 -12.15 -7.58 -1.07
C SER A 118 -13.28 -7.54 -0.04
N THR A 119 -13.42 -6.43 0.68
CA THR A 119 -14.51 -6.25 1.65
C THR A 119 -15.88 -6.31 0.97
N GLN A 120 -16.07 -5.60 -0.15
CA GLN A 120 -17.32 -5.62 -0.90
C GLN A 120 -17.65 -7.01 -1.47
N ALA A 121 -16.61 -7.76 -1.92
CA ALA A 121 -16.77 -9.14 -2.34
C ALA A 121 -17.17 -10.06 -1.18
N ASN A 122 -16.51 -9.92 -0.02
CA ASN A 122 -16.80 -10.71 1.18
C ASN A 122 -18.18 -10.41 1.78
N LEU A 123 -18.70 -9.20 1.60
CA LEU A 123 -20.07 -8.81 1.98
C LEU A 123 -21.12 -9.30 0.98
N GLY A 124 -20.71 -9.87 -0.16
CA GLY A 124 -21.62 -10.38 -1.20
C GLY A 124 -22.18 -9.28 -2.12
N GLU A 125 -21.71 -8.05 -2.03
CA GLU A 125 -22.15 -6.94 -2.87
C GLU A 125 -21.76 -7.13 -4.35
N MET A 126 -20.84 -8.05 -4.63
CA MET A 126 -20.38 -8.40 -5.97
C MET A 126 -21.07 -9.65 -6.57
N ALA A 127 -22.25 -10.05 -6.07
CA ALA A 127 -22.94 -11.25 -6.55
C ALA A 127 -23.48 -11.10 -7.99
N ALA A 128 -24.04 -9.95 -8.34
CA ALA A 128 -24.62 -9.70 -9.65
C ALA A 128 -23.65 -8.97 -10.59
N ARG A 129 -23.60 -9.33 -11.87
CA ARG A 129 -22.72 -8.69 -12.87
C ARG A 129 -22.87 -7.18 -12.95
N HIS A 130 -24.08 -6.66 -12.88
CA HIS A 130 -24.34 -5.22 -12.91
C HIS A 130 -23.71 -4.52 -11.70
N GLN A 131 -23.81 -5.11 -10.51
CA GLN A 131 -23.16 -4.58 -9.30
C GLN A 131 -21.64 -4.63 -9.40
N GLN A 132 -21.07 -5.72 -9.94
CA GLN A 132 -19.63 -5.83 -10.17
C GLN A 132 -19.12 -4.70 -11.06
N ILE A 133 -19.79 -4.41 -12.19
CA ILE A 133 -19.41 -3.34 -13.11
C ILE A 133 -19.54 -1.98 -12.45
N HIS A 134 -20.63 -1.72 -11.73
CA HIS A 134 -20.84 -0.46 -11.02
C HIS A 134 -19.73 -0.20 -9.97
N ILE A 135 -19.44 -1.20 -9.13
CA ILE A 135 -18.39 -1.14 -8.11
C ILE A 135 -17.02 -0.95 -8.77
N ALA A 136 -16.71 -1.69 -9.84
CA ALA A 136 -15.47 -1.53 -10.58
C ALA A 136 -15.31 -0.11 -11.13
N CYS A 137 -16.30 0.40 -11.86
CA CYS A 137 -16.25 1.72 -12.47
C CYS A 137 -16.09 2.84 -11.43
N SER A 138 -16.84 2.76 -10.32
CA SER A 138 -16.77 3.77 -9.26
C SER A 138 -15.41 3.77 -8.54
N ASN A 139 -14.88 2.59 -8.23
CA ASN A 139 -13.57 2.45 -7.59
C ASN A 139 -12.42 2.78 -8.55
N LEU A 140 -12.48 2.36 -9.82
CA LEU A 140 -11.48 2.74 -10.84
C LEU A 140 -11.49 4.25 -11.08
N ALA A 141 -12.66 4.88 -11.15
CA ALA A 141 -12.75 6.34 -11.28
C ALA A 141 -12.15 7.05 -10.06
N LEU A 142 -12.39 6.55 -8.85
CA LEU A 142 -11.82 7.11 -7.63
C LEU A 142 -10.29 7.07 -7.65
N ILE A 143 -9.69 5.91 -7.96
CA ILE A 143 -8.23 5.79 -8.01
C ILE A 143 -7.63 6.61 -9.15
N GLN A 144 -8.32 6.75 -10.30
CA GLN A 144 -7.87 7.61 -11.38
C GLN A 144 -7.83 9.08 -10.94
N ALA A 145 -8.88 9.58 -10.30
CA ALA A 145 -8.92 10.93 -9.76
C ALA A 145 -7.77 11.17 -8.76
N GLN A 146 -7.60 10.27 -7.80
CA GLN A 146 -6.54 10.37 -6.79
C GLN A 146 -5.14 10.30 -7.41
N SER A 147 -4.91 9.36 -8.33
CA SER A 147 -3.61 9.19 -8.99
C SER A 147 -3.22 10.41 -9.83
N ILE A 148 -4.12 10.98 -10.62
CA ILE A 148 -3.85 12.17 -11.43
C ILE A 148 -3.51 13.36 -10.55
N ILE A 149 -4.35 13.65 -9.56
CA ILE A 149 -4.18 14.83 -8.71
C ILE A 149 -2.90 14.72 -7.88
N VAL A 150 -2.69 13.61 -7.19
CA VAL A 150 -1.54 13.48 -6.28
C VAL A 150 -0.23 13.37 -7.04
N SER A 151 -0.20 12.70 -8.20
CA SER A 151 1.01 12.62 -9.03
C SER A 151 1.41 13.98 -9.64
N LEU A 152 0.44 14.82 -9.96
CA LEU A 152 0.71 16.21 -10.39
C LEU A 152 1.39 16.99 -9.25
N PHE A 153 0.84 16.92 -8.03
CA PHE A 153 1.44 17.57 -6.87
C PHE A 153 2.83 17.00 -6.54
N ALA A 154 3.03 15.69 -6.69
CA ALA A 154 4.33 15.06 -6.50
C ALA A 154 5.37 15.56 -7.51
N ALA A 155 4.99 15.72 -8.78
CA ALA A 155 5.85 16.31 -9.81
C ALA A 155 6.21 17.77 -9.50
N ILE A 156 5.23 18.58 -9.09
CA ILE A 156 5.45 19.97 -8.68
C ILE A 156 6.41 20.01 -7.47
N ALA A 157 6.22 19.15 -6.48
CA ALA A 157 7.12 19.06 -5.33
C ALA A 157 8.56 18.71 -5.73
N ALA A 158 8.75 17.77 -6.67
CA ALA A 158 10.06 17.40 -7.20
C ALA A 158 10.72 18.55 -7.98
N ILE A 159 9.94 19.29 -8.79
CA ILE A 159 10.42 20.46 -9.53
C ILE A 159 10.87 21.57 -8.57
N ILE A 160 10.06 21.87 -7.56
CA ILE A 160 10.39 22.89 -6.55
C ILE A 160 11.64 22.48 -5.78
N ALA A 161 11.70 21.23 -5.32
CA ALA A 161 12.86 20.73 -4.58
C ALA A 161 14.16 20.83 -5.41
N TYR A 162 14.10 20.45 -6.69
CA TYR A 162 15.23 20.56 -7.60
C TYR A 162 15.61 22.00 -7.89
N GLY A 163 14.64 22.88 -8.12
CA GLY A 163 14.85 24.31 -8.36
C GLY A 163 15.53 25.01 -7.18
N ILE A 164 15.12 24.68 -5.95
CA ILE A 164 15.76 25.20 -4.71
C ILE A 164 17.19 24.67 -4.58
N GLU A 165 17.42 23.39 -4.86
CA GLU A 165 18.74 22.75 -4.71
C GLU A 165 19.75 23.28 -5.73
N THR A 166 19.35 23.46 -6.98
CA THR A 166 20.25 23.77 -8.09
C THR A 166 20.23 25.22 -8.54
N GLY A 167 19.24 26.00 -8.13
CA GLY A 167 18.98 27.37 -8.63
C GLY A 167 18.51 27.42 -10.09
N LYS A 168 18.27 26.26 -10.72
CA LYS A 168 17.90 26.18 -12.16
C LYS A 168 16.42 25.86 -12.31
N TRP A 169 15.74 26.72 -13.02
CA TRP A 169 14.33 26.54 -13.38
C TRP A 169 14.19 26.33 -14.88
N GLN A 170 13.69 25.16 -15.26
CA GLN A 170 13.54 24.75 -16.67
C GLN A 170 12.07 24.45 -16.95
N PRO A 171 11.28 25.42 -17.46
CA PRO A 171 9.83 25.25 -17.62
C PRO A 171 9.48 24.08 -18.56
N GLU A 172 10.22 23.89 -19.66
CA GLU A 172 9.96 22.78 -20.59
C GLU A 172 10.13 21.41 -19.91
N ASN A 173 11.23 21.19 -19.21
CA ASN A 173 11.44 19.95 -18.45
C ASN A 173 10.41 19.77 -17.33
N SER A 174 9.91 20.87 -16.76
CA SER A 174 8.90 20.86 -15.69
C SER A 174 7.55 20.37 -16.21
N VAL A 175 7.09 20.89 -17.36
CA VAL A 175 5.82 20.45 -17.95
C VAL A 175 5.91 19.01 -18.41
N LEU A 176 7.02 18.62 -19.04
CA LEU A 176 7.27 17.23 -19.44
C LEU A 176 7.26 16.29 -18.22
N LEU A 177 7.87 16.68 -17.09
CA LEU A 177 7.85 15.88 -15.87
C LEU A 177 6.44 15.75 -15.28
N CYS A 178 5.67 16.83 -15.25
CA CYS A 178 4.27 16.81 -14.80
C CYS A 178 3.42 15.86 -15.67
N LEU A 179 3.56 15.97 -16.99
CA LEU A 179 2.83 15.10 -17.91
C LEU A 179 3.26 13.63 -17.78
N THR A 180 4.56 13.37 -17.66
CA THR A 180 5.09 12.02 -17.42
C THR A 180 4.53 11.45 -16.13
N SER A 181 4.53 12.23 -15.05
CA SER A 181 4.02 11.82 -13.73
C SER A 181 2.55 11.44 -13.78
N VAL A 182 1.72 12.32 -14.33
CA VAL A 182 0.27 12.13 -14.43
C VAL A 182 -0.08 10.95 -15.33
N ALA A 183 0.53 10.86 -16.50
CA ALA A 183 0.30 9.75 -17.43
C ALA A 183 0.74 8.41 -16.82
N THR A 184 1.92 8.36 -16.20
CA THR A 184 2.42 7.18 -15.50
C THR A 184 1.47 6.74 -14.40
N ALA A 185 1.08 7.66 -13.53
CA ALA A 185 0.21 7.37 -12.41
C ALA A 185 -1.15 6.86 -12.88
N SER A 186 -1.77 7.52 -13.84
CA SER A 186 -3.07 7.13 -14.37
C SER A 186 -3.02 5.77 -15.10
N MET A 187 -2.06 5.58 -16.01
CA MET A 187 -1.95 4.31 -16.75
C MET A 187 -1.66 3.13 -15.82
N THR A 188 -0.77 3.31 -14.85
CA THR A 188 -0.45 2.25 -13.89
C THR A 188 -1.65 1.92 -13.00
N SER A 189 -2.32 2.93 -12.46
CA SER A 189 -3.50 2.72 -11.60
C SER A 189 -4.65 2.07 -12.36
N LEU A 190 -4.83 2.41 -13.64
CA LEU A 190 -5.84 1.75 -14.46
C LEU A 190 -5.51 0.27 -14.65
N LEU A 191 -4.27 -0.03 -15.06
CA LEU A 191 -3.83 -1.39 -15.32
C LEU A 191 -3.90 -2.26 -14.07
N LEU A 192 -3.30 -1.79 -12.97
CA LEU A 192 -3.29 -2.54 -11.72
C LEU A 192 -4.69 -2.62 -11.08
N GLY A 193 -5.49 -1.56 -11.16
CA GLY A 193 -6.87 -1.58 -10.71
C GLY A 193 -7.73 -2.62 -11.43
N MET A 194 -7.56 -2.76 -12.74
CA MET A 194 -8.23 -3.83 -13.52
C MET A 194 -7.74 -5.23 -13.12
N ILE A 195 -6.44 -5.40 -12.92
CA ILE A 195 -5.86 -6.67 -12.46
C ILE A 195 -6.42 -7.02 -11.08
N MET A 196 -6.42 -6.08 -10.14
CA MET A 196 -6.94 -6.30 -8.79
C MET A 196 -8.43 -6.67 -8.81
N PHE A 197 -9.23 -5.99 -9.60
CA PHE A 197 -10.64 -6.33 -9.78
C PHE A 197 -10.82 -7.75 -10.31
N GLY A 198 -10.03 -8.15 -11.31
CA GLY A 198 -10.01 -9.51 -11.84
C GLY A 198 -9.63 -10.55 -10.79
N VAL A 199 -8.58 -10.29 -10.02
CA VAL A 199 -8.10 -11.18 -8.94
C VAL A 199 -9.18 -11.36 -7.87
N VAL A 200 -9.85 -10.28 -7.44
CA VAL A 200 -10.92 -10.34 -6.44
C VAL A 200 -12.09 -11.21 -6.93
N ILE A 201 -12.51 -11.02 -8.17
CA ILE A 201 -13.61 -11.83 -8.76
C ILE A 201 -13.22 -13.32 -8.85
N VAL A 202 -12.01 -13.62 -9.33
CA VAL A 202 -11.53 -14.99 -9.46
C VAL A 202 -11.43 -15.64 -8.08
N ALA A 203 -10.77 -14.99 -7.11
CA ALA A 203 -10.65 -15.50 -5.75
C ALA A 203 -12.01 -15.79 -5.11
N SER A 204 -12.98 -14.86 -5.25
CA SER A 204 -14.35 -15.05 -4.75
C SER A 204 -15.05 -16.24 -5.39
N ARG A 205 -14.83 -16.49 -6.69
CA ARG A 205 -15.48 -17.62 -7.41
C ARG A 205 -14.92 -18.97 -7.01
N ILE A 206 -13.61 -19.07 -6.74
CA ILE A 206 -12.96 -20.31 -6.30
C ILE A 206 -13.02 -20.52 -4.78
N GLY A 207 -13.69 -19.62 -4.06
CA GLY A 207 -13.89 -19.72 -2.60
C GLY A 207 -12.66 -19.38 -1.76
N LEU A 208 -11.67 -18.72 -2.35
CA LEU A 208 -10.50 -18.18 -1.63
C LEU A 208 -10.84 -16.79 -1.07
N ASN A 209 -10.22 -16.46 0.06
CA ASN A 209 -10.37 -15.12 0.63
C ASN A 209 -9.55 -14.12 -0.19
N PRO A 210 -10.20 -13.13 -0.87
CA PRO A 210 -9.49 -12.14 -1.68
C PRO A 210 -8.46 -11.34 -0.88
N ASP A 211 -8.71 -11.08 0.43
CA ASP A 211 -7.82 -10.30 1.28
C ASP A 211 -6.40 -10.89 1.41
N ASN A 212 -6.29 -12.22 1.35
CA ASN A 212 -5.00 -12.90 1.48
C ASN A 212 -4.17 -12.88 0.19
N ILE A 213 -4.78 -12.59 -0.97
CA ILE A 213 -4.16 -12.74 -2.29
C ILE A 213 -3.90 -11.39 -2.94
N THR A 214 -4.83 -10.44 -2.80
CA THR A 214 -4.78 -9.18 -3.55
C THR A 214 -3.62 -8.28 -3.14
N ALA A 215 -3.36 -8.11 -1.85
CA ALA A 215 -2.31 -7.25 -1.36
C ALA A 215 -0.89 -7.69 -1.81
N PRO A 216 -0.49 -8.97 -1.72
CA PRO A 216 0.79 -9.42 -2.25
C PRO A 216 0.94 -9.25 -3.77
N ILE A 217 -0.13 -9.47 -4.54
CA ILE A 217 -0.10 -9.28 -5.99
C ILE A 217 0.04 -7.79 -6.32
N ALA A 218 -0.70 -6.90 -5.66
CA ALA A 218 -0.58 -5.46 -5.83
C ALA A 218 0.85 -4.99 -5.56
N ALA A 219 1.44 -5.42 -4.43
CA ALA A 219 2.79 -5.05 -4.04
C ALA A 219 3.86 -5.58 -5.02
N SER A 220 3.71 -6.82 -5.52
CA SER A 220 4.71 -7.42 -6.43
C SER A 220 4.73 -6.78 -7.82
N LEU A 221 3.55 -6.38 -8.33
CA LEU A 221 3.42 -5.83 -9.68
C LEU A 221 3.50 -4.30 -9.71
N GLY A 222 3.16 -3.62 -8.60
CA GLY A 222 3.00 -2.18 -8.54
C GLY A 222 4.24 -1.41 -8.97
N ASP A 223 5.36 -1.66 -8.31
CA ASP A 223 6.59 -0.89 -8.49
C ASP A 223 7.21 -1.11 -9.87
N ILE A 224 7.32 -2.37 -10.30
CA ILE A 224 7.89 -2.69 -11.61
C ILE A 224 7.04 -2.12 -12.75
N THR A 225 5.72 -2.23 -12.65
CA THR A 225 4.80 -1.71 -13.67
C THR A 225 4.86 -0.18 -13.74
N ALA A 226 4.88 0.49 -12.59
CA ALA A 226 4.98 1.95 -12.53
C ALA A 226 6.29 2.44 -13.17
N LEU A 227 7.40 1.76 -12.88
CA LEU A 227 8.70 2.12 -13.41
C LEU A 227 8.78 1.88 -14.93
N ILE A 228 8.29 0.75 -15.43
CA ILE A 228 8.22 0.46 -16.87
C ILE A 228 7.41 1.54 -17.59
N ILE A 229 6.24 1.88 -17.08
CA ILE A 229 5.37 2.89 -17.70
C ILE A 229 6.03 4.26 -17.63
N MET A 230 6.64 4.64 -16.51
CA MET A 230 7.34 5.92 -16.36
C MET A 230 8.47 6.08 -17.37
N ILE A 231 9.30 5.06 -17.53
CA ILE A 231 10.42 5.06 -18.48
C ILE A 231 9.88 5.15 -19.90
N SER A 232 8.87 4.35 -20.22
CA SER A 232 8.29 4.31 -21.57
C SER A 232 7.64 5.65 -21.93
N VAL A 233 6.79 6.19 -21.08
CA VAL A 233 6.12 7.48 -21.28
C VAL A 233 7.15 8.61 -21.33
N GLY A 234 8.08 8.67 -20.39
CA GLY A 234 9.11 9.69 -20.34
C GLY A 234 10.01 9.68 -21.58
N THR A 235 10.40 8.49 -22.06
CA THR A 235 11.20 8.35 -23.28
C THR A 235 10.43 8.77 -24.53
N ILE A 236 9.14 8.45 -24.63
CA ILE A 236 8.28 8.87 -25.73
C ILE A 236 8.13 10.39 -25.72
N LEU A 237 7.81 10.99 -24.58
CA LEU A 237 7.62 12.43 -24.44
C LEU A 237 8.91 13.21 -24.73
N LEU A 238 10.08 12.70 -24.34
CA LEU A 238 11.36 13.30 -24.71
C LEU A 238 11.59 13.43 -26.22
N ARG A 239 11.04 12.51 -27.03
CA ARG A 239 11.14 12.58 -28.49
C ARG A 239 10.28 13.71 -29.07
N VAL A 240 9.26 14.14 -28.35
CA VAL A 240 8.28 15.17 -28.75
C VAL A 240 8.53 16.50 -28.00
N GLN A 241 9.58 16.60 -27.19
CA GLN A 241 9.89 17.72 -26.28
C GLN A 241 9.92 19.12 -26.94
N HIS A 242 10.02 19.22 -28.27
CA HIS A 242 9.99 20.51 -28.98
C HIS A 242 8.58 21.10 -29.17
N GLN A 243 7.53 20.47 -28.63
CA GLN A 243 6.14 20.88 -28.76
C GLN A 243 5.53 21.21 -27.39
N PHE A 244 6.10 22.20 -26.72
CA PHE A 244 5.64 22.67 -25.39
C PHE A 244 4.12 22.91 -25.31
N GLU A 245 3.53 23.47 -26.38
CA GLU A 245 2.09 23.71 -26.45
C GLU A 245 1.28 22.39 -26.39
N VAL A 246 1.75 21.35 -27.09
CA VAL A 246 1.10 20.02 -27.09
C VAL A 246 1.16 19.37 -25.71
N GLU A 247 2.29 19.51 -25.00
CA GLU A 247 2.45 19.00 -23.63
C GLU A 247 1.50 19.72 -22.68
N CYS A 248 1.36 21.04 -22.79
CA CYS A 248 0.41 21.82 -21.99
C CYS A 248 -1.05 21.44 -22.26
N VAL A 249 -1.42 21.25 -23.53
CA VAL A 249 -2.76 20.79 -23.92
C VAL A 249 -3.03 19.39 -23.36
N ALA A 250 -2.07 18.46 -23.48
CA ALA A 250 -2.20 17.11 -22.94
C ALA A 250 -2.39 17.12 -21.41
N LEU A 251 -1.64 17.95 -20.68
CA LEU A 251 -1.81 18.12 -19.24
C LEU A 251 -3.18 18.71 -18.90
N GLY A 252 -3.68 19.64 -19.71
CA GLY A 252 -5.04 20.18 -19.62
C GLY A 252 -6.11 19.09 -19.79
N VAL A 253 -5.94 18.21 -20.77
CA VAL A 253 -6.85 17.06 -20.99
C VAL A 253 -6.90 16.13 -19.76
N TRP A 254 -5.74 15.79 -19.18
CA TRP A 254 -5.69 15.01 -17.95
C TRP A 254 -6.37 15.70 -16.76
N SER A 255 -6.22 17.02 -16.66
CA SER A 255 -6.87 17.82 -15.60
C SER A 255 -8.40 17.80 -15.75
N VAL A 256 -8.92 17.92 -16.97
CA VAL A 256 -10.36 17.79 -17.24
C VAL A 256 -10.85 16.37 -16.99
N ALA A 257 -10.07 15.36 -17.38
CA ALA A 257 -10.38 13.96 -17.12
C ALA A 257 -10.48 13.67 -15.61
N SER A 258 -9.65 14.31 -14.78
CA SER A 258 -9.71 14.15 -13.33
C SER A 258 -11.05 14.61 -12.75
N ILE A 259 -11.61 15.72 -13.26
CA ILE A 259 -12.93 16.23 -12.85
C ILE A 259 -14.04 15.22 -13.22
N LEU A 260 -13.95 14.64 -14.41
CA LEU A 260 -14.89 13.60 -14.84
C LEU A 260 -14.81 12.36 -13.93
N PHE A 261 -13.62 11.91 -13.58
CA PHE A 261 -13.43 10.78 -12.66
C PHE A 261 -13.95 11.07 -11.26
N VAL A 262 -13.74 12.28 -10.72
CA VAL A 262 -14.34 12.74 -9.46
C VAL A 262 -15.85 12.68 -9.52
N TRP A 263 -16.46 13.15 -10.62
CA TRP A 263 -17.91 13.10 -10.81
C TRP A 263 -18.45 11.65 -10.87
N ILE A 264 -17.76 10.75 -11.58
CA ILE A 264 -18.17 9.33 -11.64
C ILE A 264 -18.04 8.68 -10.25
N ALA A 265 -16.94 8.90 -9.56
CA ALA A 265 -16.69 8.35 -8.21
C ALA A 265 -17.71 8.89 -7.18
N SER A 266 -18.15 10.13 -7.31
CA SER A 266 -19.11 10.75 -6.39
C SER A 266 -20.51 10.14 -6.43
N LYS A 267 -20.85 9.37 -7.47
CA LYS A 267 -22.16 8.69 -7.60
C LYS A 267 -22.31 7.47 -6.70
N ASP A 268 -21.21 6.84 -6.32
CA ASP A 268 -21.18 5.73 -5.38
C ASP A 268 -20.92 6.23 -3.96
N LYS A 269 -21.74 5.78 -2.99
CA LYS A 269 -21.65 6.26 -1.60
C LYS A 269 -20.32 5.88 -0.93
N SER A 270 -19.80 4.69 -1.22
CA SER A 270 -18.53 4.20 -0.65
C SER A 270 -17.36 5.01 -1.21
N ALA A 271 -17.28 5.13 -2.53
CA ALA A 271 -16.24 5.91 -3.21
C ALA A 271 -16.32 7.41 -2.85
N ALA A 272 -17.52 7.98 -2.76
CA ALA A 272 -17.72 9.38 -2.36
C ALA A 272 -17.24 9.68 -0.94
N ASN A 273 -17.40 8.74 0.00
CA ASN A 273 -16.88 8.91 1.36
C ASN A 273 -15.35 8.95 1.38
N VAL A 274 -14.71 8.05 0.63
CA VAL A 274 -13.23 8.05 0.48
C VAL A 274 -12.76 9.32 -0.25
N LEU A 275 -13.50 9.78 -1.26
CA LEU A 275 -13.19 11.02 -1.96
C LEU A 275 -13.24 12.25 -1.05
N LYS A 276 -14.09 12.27 -0.01
CA LYS A 276 -14.16 13.37 0.96
C LYS A 276 -13.06 13.31 2.02
N ASN A 277 -12.77 12.14 2.54
CA ASN A 277 -11.95 11.98 3.75
C ASN A 277 -10.56 11.41 3.49
N GLY A 278 -10.31 10.82 2.32
CA GLY A 278 -9.08 10.09 2.00
C GLY A 278 -7.91 10.94 1.50
N TRP A 279 -8.07 12.26 1.34
CA TRP A 279 -7.02 13.10 0.77
C TRP A 279 -5.85 13.37 1.73
N TYR A 280 -6.16 13.66 2.99
CA TYR A 280 -5.15 14.03 3.97
C TYR A 280 -4.03 12.97 4.12
N PRO A 281 -4.33 11.68 4.33
CA PRO A 281 -3.29 10.66 4.43
C PRO A 281 -2.45 10.54 3.16
N ILE A 282 -3.08 10.61 1.99
CA ILE A 282 -2.40 10.44 0.71
C ILE A 282 -1.45 11.62 0.43
N PHE A 283 -1.90 12.88 0.65
CA PHE A 283 -1.03 14.05 0.49
C PHE A 283 0.11 14.07 1.49
N THR A 284 -0.16 13.69 2.75
CA THR A 284 0.89 13.60 3.78
C THR A 284 1.92 12.54 3.39
N ALA A 285 1.48 11.37 2.97
CA ALA A 285 2.36 10.31 2.48
C ALA A 285 3.19 10.77 1.27
N MET A 286 2.57 11.42 0.30
CA MET A 286 3.26 11.97 -0.88
C MET A 286 4.36 12.96 -0.51
N LEU A 287 4.13 13.87 0.43
CA LEU A 287 5.14 14.83 0.88
C LEU A 287 6.32 14.14 1.58
N ILE A 288 6.05 13.13 2.41
CA ILE A 288 7.09 12.33 3.07
C ILE A 288 7.92 11.57 2.03
N SER A 289 7.29 10.86 1.09
CA SER A 289 7.98 10.11 0.03
C SER A 289 8.72 11.04 -0.95
N SER A 290 8.23 12.26 -1.19
CA SER A 290 8.96 13.28 -1.97
C SER A 290 10.26 13.71 -1.28
N SER A 291 10.28 13.74 0.06
CA SER A 291 11.50 14.00 0.82
C SER A 291 12.52 12.86 0.68
N ALA A 292 12.04 11.61 0.65
CA ALA A 292 12.88 10.45 0.33
C ALA A 292 13.47 10.55 -1.09
N GLY A 293 12.69 11.06 -2.05
CA GLY A 293 13.15 11.29 -3.43
C GLY A 293 14.32 12.26 -3.56
N ARG A 294 14.36 13.32 -2.75
CA ARG A 294 15.54 14.21 -2.66
C ARG A 294 16.79 13.47 -2.23
N ILE A 295 16.67 12.69 -1.15
CA ILE A 295 17.78 11.90 -0.62
C ILE A 295 18.24 10.89 -1.67
N LEU A 296 17.30 10.21 -2.32
CA LEU A 296 17.58 9.23 -3.36
C LEU A 296 18.39 9.85 -4.52
N LYS A 297 17.90 10.96 -5.09
CA LYS A 297 18.57 11.64 -6.22
C LYS A 297 20.02 12.03 -5.86
N THR A 298 20.21 12.62 -4.70
CA THR A 298 21.55 13.03 -4.23
C THR A 298 22.45 11.82 -4.00
N THR A 299 21.88 10.72 -3.46
CA THR A 299 22.65 9.50 -3.18
C THR A 299 23.01 8.75 -4.45
N VAL A 300 22.08 8.59 -5.38
CA VAL A 300 22.30 7.91 -6.67
C VAL A 300 23.32 8.65 -7.52
N SER A 301 23.38 9.98 -7.47
CA SER A 301 24.38 10.75 -8.20
C SER A 301 25.82 10.49 -7.73
N VAL A 302 26.01 10.00 -6.50
CA VAL A 302 27.33 9.68 -5.91
C VAL A 302 27.55 8.17 -5.89
N PHE A 303 26.50 7.40 -5.62
CA PHE A 303 26.51 5.94 -5.48
C PHE A 303 25.42 5.32 -6.35
N PRO A 304 25.65 5.12 -7.65
CA PRO A 304 24.63 4.59 -8.58
C PRO A 304 24.02 3.25 -8.13
N ALA A 305 24.82 2.38 -7.53
CA ALA A 305 24.39 1.08 -7.02
C ALA A 305 23.23 1.13 -6.01
N VAL A 306 22.98 2.29 -5.36
CA VAL A 306 21.83 2.49 -4.46
C VAL A 306 20.51 2.23 -5.16
N ALA A 307 20.44 2.51 -6.48
CA ALA A 307 19.22 2.33 -7.28
C ALA A 307 18.66 0.90 -7.22
N ALA A 308 19.55 -0.11 -7.22
CA ALA A 308 19.13 -1.52 -7.15
C ALA A 308 18.53 -1.92 -5.80
N PHE A 309 19.01 -1.35 -4.71
CA PHE A 309 18.65 -1.75 -3.34
C PHE A 309 17.50 -0.93 -2.74
N GLN A 310 17.34 0.32 -3.18
CA GLN A 310 16.37 1.25 -2.60
C GLN A 310 14.92 0.76 -2.69
N PRO A 311 14.38 0.30 -3.83
CA PRO A 311 12.99 -0.18 -3.88
C PRO A 311 12.77 -1.38 -2.96
N VAL A 312 13.78 -2.23 -2.80
CA VAL A 312 13.69 -3.44 -1.97
C VAL A 312 13.61 -3.10 -0.48
N ILE A 313 14.49 -2.22 0.00
CA ILE A 313 14.46 -1.77 1.41
C ILE A 313 13.14 -1.06 1.70
N ASN A 314 12.77 -0.10 0.88
CA ASN A 314 11.57 0.70 1.10
C ASN A 314 10.31 -0.15 1.08
N GLY A 315 10.14 -0.96 0.04
CA GLY A 315 8.96 -1.78 -0.12
C GLY A 315 8.84 -2.90 0.91
N ALA A 316 9.94 -3.57 1.27
CA ALA A 316 9.93 -4.60 2.31
C ALA A 316 9.53 -4.02 3.68
N GLY A 317 10.11 -2.90 4.08
CA GLY A 317 9.73 -2.18 5.31
C GLY A 317 8.28 -1.75 5.31
N GLY A 318 7.80 -1.15 4.20
CA GLY A 318 6.42 -0.72 4.01
C GLY A 318 5.41 -1.87 4.11
N ASN A 319 5.70 -3.00 3.47
CA ASN A 319 4.82 -4.18 3.52
C ASN A 319 4.71 -4.78 4.92
N LEU A 320 5.83 -4.93 5.63
CA LEU A 320 5.83 -5.49 6.98
C LEU A 320 5.08 -4.58 7.98
N VAL A 321 5.28 -3.28 7.89
CA VAL A 321 4.57 -2.33 8.76
C VAL A 321 3.08 -2.26 8.46
N ALA A 322 2.67 -2.40 7.20
CA ALA A 322 1.26 -2.43 6.81
C ALA A 322 0.53 -3.64 7.41
N ILE A 323 1.17 -4.82 7.47
CA ILE A 323 0.61 -6.01 8.13
C ILE A 323 0.36 -5.71 9.63
N GLN A 324 1.33 -5.13 10.32
CA GLN A 324 1.17 -4.78 11.74
C GLN A 324 0.07 -3.75 11.95
N ALA A 325 0.02 -2.70 11.12
CA ALA A 325 -0.99 -1.65 11.20
C ALA A 325 -2.41 -2.20 11.04
N SER A 326 -2.62 -3.03 10.02
CA SER A 326 -3.91 -3.67 9.76
C SER A 326 -4.35 -4.55 10.91
N ARG A 327 -3.45 -5.33 11.53
CA ARG A 327 -3.79 -6.19 12.67
C ARG A 327 -4.16 -5.40 13.92
N ILE A 328 -3.40 -4.37 14.26
CA ILE A 328 -3.72 -3.50 15.42
C ILE A 328 -5.06 -2.80 15.18
N SER A 329 -5.29 -2.27 13.98
CA SER A 329 -6.56 -1.63 13.63
C SER A 329 -7.73 -2.60 13.75
N THR A 330 -7.60 -3.82 13.23
CA THR A 330 -8.62 -4.86 13.35
C THR A 330 -8.94 -5.22 14.82
N GLU A 331 -7.93 -5.31 15.69
CA GLU A 331 -8.14 -5.53 17.13
C GLU A 331 -8.90 -4.36 17.79
N LEU A 332 -8.51 -3.12 17.45
CA LEU A 332 -9.20 -1.93 17.94
C LEU A 332 -10.66 -1.86 17.47
N HIS A 333 -10.95 -2.22 16.23
CA HIS A 333 -12.32 -2.29 15.70
C HIS A 333 -13.17 -3.39 16.36
N LYS A 334 -12.55 -4.53 16.72
CA LYS A 334 -13.26 -5.64 17.37
C LYS A 334 -13.58 -5.38 18.84
N PHE A 335 -12.67 -4.77 19.58
CA PHE A 335 -12.74 -4.69 21.04
C PHE A 335 -12.78 -3.26 21.60
N GLY A 336 -12.44 -2.25 20.78
CA GLY A 336 -12.36 -0.85 21.18
C GLY A 336 -13.64 -0.06 20.89
N LYS A 337 -13.88 0.98 21.67
CA LYS A 337 -14.82 2.05 21.28
C LYS A 337 -14.02 3.15 20.60
N PHE A 338 -14.48 3.59 19.44
CA PHE A 338 -13.81 4.62 18.66
C PHE A 338 -13.56 5.89 19.49
N GLY A 339 -12.32 6.33 19.58
CA GLY A 339 -11.88 7.45 20.40
C GLY A 339 -11.44 7.09 21.83
N THR A 340 -11.56 5.82 22.24
CA THR A 340 -11.06 5.32 23.52
C THR A 340 -10.16 4.14 23.31
N LEU A 341 -9.04 4.07 24.03
CA LEU A 341 -8.17 2.90 23.99
C LEU A 341 -8.65 1.88 25.03
N PRO A 342 -8.61 0.57 24.74
CA PRO A 342 -8.90 -0.47 25.72
C PRO A 342 -7.97 -0.35 26.93
N ASP A 343 -8.44 -0.72 28.13
CA ASP A 343 -7.67 -0.72 29.39
C ASP A 343 -6.60 -1.85 29.40
N ASN A 344 -5.72 -1.85 28.42
CA ASN A 344 -4.63 -2.81 28.30
C ASN A 344 -3.30 -2.08 28.53
N PRO A 345 -2.31 -2.66 29.24
CA PRO A 345 -0.99 -2.03 29.43
C PRO A 345 -0.30 -1.63 28.13
N LEU A 346 -0.60 -2.35 27.04
CA LEU A 346 -0.20 -2.00 25.66
C LEU A 346 -0.97 -0.81 25.07
N SER A 347 -2.04 -0.34 25.72
CA SER A 347 -2.83 0.83 25.26
C SER A 347 -2.18 2.16 25.57
N HIS A 348 -1.16 2.20 26.39
CA HIS A 348 -0.44 3.42 26.73
C HIS A 348 0.75 3.61 25.79
N PHE A 349 1.11 4.85 25.50
CA PHE A 349 2.30 5.24 24.77
C PHE A 349 3.54 4.72 25.51
N THR A 350 4.03 3.56 25.15
CA THR A 350 4.90 2.78 25.99
C THR A 350 6.31 2.70 25.41
N ASN A 351 7.23 2.44 26.31
CA ASN A 351 8.62 2.13 26.08
C ASN A 351 8.78 1.17 24.87
N PRO A 352 9.68 1.43 23.90
CA PRO A 352 9.94 0.56 22.75
C PRO A 352 10.14 -0.91 23.10
N LEU A 353 10.74 -1.21 24.26
CA LEU A 353 10.95 -2.57 24.73
C LEU A 353 9.63 -3.33 24.94
N TRP A 354 8.59 -2.68 25.43
CA TRP A 354 7.27 -3.31 25.60
C TRP A 354 6.61 -3.66 24.29
N SER A 355 6.84 -2.87 23.26
CA SER A 355 6.30 -3.12 21.91
C SER A 355 6.73 -4.46 21.33
N PHE A 356 7.92 -4.93 21.68
CA PHE A 356 8.49 -6.18 21.16
C PHE A 356 8.52 -7.32 22.17
N PHE A 357 8.66 -7.04 23.47
CA PHE A 357 8.88 -8.07 24.49
C PHE A 357 7.67 -8.33 25.40
N ALA A 358 6.57 -7.59 25.25
CA ALA A 358 5.35 -7.84 25.99
C ALA A 358 4.72 -9.20 25.67
N LYS A 359 3.95 -9.73 26.62
CA LYS A 359 3.13 -10.94 26.45
C LYS A 359 1.79 -10.57 25.78
N GLY A 360 1.76 -10.40 24.47
CA GLY A 360 0.55 -10.07 23.73
C GLY A 360 0.65 -10.48 22.26
N SER A 361 -0.52 -10.62 21.61
CA SER A 361 -0.59 -10.97 20.17
C SER A 361 0.15 -9.97 19.30
N GLU A 362 0.01 -8.68 19.56
CA GLU A 362 0.66 -7.62 18.81
C GLU A 362 2.19 -7.67 18.88
N ALA A 363 2.76 -7.86 20.09
CA ALA A 363 4.20 -7.98 20.27
C ALA A 363 4.75 -9.28 19.68
N GLN A 364 3.95 -10.35 19.71
CA GLN A 364 4.28 -11.61 19.05
C GLN A 364 4.37 -11.44 17.53
N VAL A 365 3.40 -10.77 16.92
CA VAL A 365 3.38 -10.44 15.50
C VAL A 365 4.60 -9.58 15.15
N ALA A 366 4.88 -8.51 15.92
CA ALA A 366 6.04 -7.66 15.70
C ALA A 366 7.36 -8.44 15.69
N ARG A 367 7.55 -9.38 16.63
CA ARG A 367 8.75 -10.26 16.67
C ARG A 367 8.86 -11.14 15.43
N ILE A 368 7.74 -11.72 14.97
CA ILE A 368 7.74 -12.57 13.77
C ILE A 368 8.08 -11.73 12.53
N LEU A 369 7.52 -10.53 12.42
CA LEU A 369 7.83 -9.62 11.31
C LEU A 369 9.31 -9.21 11.30
N VAL A 370 9.91 -8.91 12.48
CA VAL A 370 11.35 -8.65 12.59
C VAL A 370 12.19 -9.88 12.18
N LEU A 371 11.75 -11.08 12.57
CA LEU A 371 12.45 -12.32 12.21
C LEU A 371 12.44 -12.58 10.69
N LEU A 372 11.38 -12.17 9.99
CA LEU A 372 11.25 -12.28 8.53
C LEU A 372 12.24 -11.40 7.75
N VAL A 373 12.74 -10.31 8.36
CA VAL A 373 13.61 -9.35 7.68
C VAL A 373 14.88 -10.01 7.15
N LEU A 374 15.61 -10.70 8.03
CA LEU A 374 16.92 -11.26 7.66
C LEU A 374 16.85 -12.30 6.55
N PRO A 375 16.00 -13.37 6.63
CA PRO A 375 15.93 -14.34 5.56
C PRO A 375 15.36 -13.75 4.26
N GLY A 376 14.39 -12.83 4.34
CA GLY A 376 13.83 -12.18 3.16
C GLY A 376 14.86 -11.33 2.43
N HIS A 377 15.53 -10.42 3.14
CA HIS A 377 16.57 -9.59 2.53
C HIS A 377 17.79 -10.40 2.06
N ALA A 378 18.13 -11.51 2.70
CA ALA A 378 19.17 -12.41 2.19
C ALA A 378 18.80 -12.99 0.81
N VAL A 379 17.54 -13.42 0.64
CA VAL A 379 17.03 -13.88 -0.66
C VAL A 379 17.07 -12.73 -1.69
N PHE A 380 16.56 -11.55 -1.35
CA PHE A 380 16.51 -10.40 -2.25
C PHE A 380 17.91 -9.95 -2.68
N MET A 381 18.86 -9.85 -1.75
CA MET A 381 20.26 -9.53 -2.06
C MET A 381 20.89 -10.57 -2.99
N THR A 382 20.63 -11.85 -2.74
CA THR A 382 21.16 -12.92 -3.61
C THR A 382 20.68 -12.76 -5.04
N ILE A 383 19.39 -12.44 -5.24
CA ILE A 383 18.83 -12.20 -6.59
C ILE A 383 19.49 -10.97 -7.22
N ILE A 384 19.67 -9.87 -6.47
CA ILE A 384 20.33 -8.66 -6.98
C ILE A 384 21.77 -8.97 -7.38
N PHE A 385 22.56 -9.66 -6.55
CA PHE A 385 23.96 -9.98 -6.83
C PHE A 385 24.13 -10.92 -8.04
N VAL A 386 23.20 -11.85 -8.24
CA VAL A 386 23.21 -12.71 -9.40
C VAL A 386 22.85 -11.94 -10.68
N SER A 387 21.94 -10.97 -10.57
CA SER A 387 21.41 -10.22 -11.71
C SER A 387 22.31 -9.06 -12.13
N ILE A 388 22.95 -8.39 -11.16
CA ILE A 388 23.78 -7.19 -11.40
C ILE A 388 25.24 -7.54 -11.06
N ARG A 389 26.06 -7.72 -12.10
CA ARG A 389 27.49 -8.07 -11.94
C ARG A 389 28.31 -6.97 -11.25
N SER A 390 27.90 -5.71 -11.34
CA SER A 390 28.54 -4.56 -10.73
C SER A 390 28.07 -4.27 -9.29
N ALA A 391 27.16 -5.08 -8.75
CA ALA A 391 26.71 -4.88 -7.38
C ALA A 391 27.88 -5.09 -6.37
N PRO A 392 27.98 -4.26 -5.32
CA PRO A 392 29.08 -4.30 -4.36
C PRO A 392 28.96 -5.54 -3.47
N VAL A 393 29.56 -6.65 -3.90
CA VAL A 393 29.57 -7.91 -3.11
C VAL A 393 30.74 -7.86 -2.15
N SER A 394 30.52 -7.31 -0.95
CA SER A 394 31.52 -7.36 0.13
C SER A 394 30.84 -7.65 1.46
N ILE A 395 31.56 -8.30 2.38
CA ILE A 395 31.02 -8.64 3.71
C ILE A 395 30.58 -7.37 4.47
N PRO A 396 31.37 -6.27 4.49
CA PRO A 396 30.94 -5.02 5.14
C PRO A 396 29.66 -4.46 4.54
N PHE A 397 29.48 -4.50 3.21
CA PHE A 397 28.29 -4.02 2.57
C PHE A 397 27.06 -4.88 2.94
N ILE A 398 27.18 -6.21 2.85
CA ILE A 398 26.10 -7.14 3.22
C ILE A 398 25.67 -6.91 4.67
N THR A 399 26.62 -6.78 5.58
CA THR A 399 26.32 -6.56 7.00
C THR A 399 25.64 -5.22 7.22
N ALA A 400 26.15 -4.14 6.62
CA ALA A 400 25.56 -2.81 6.73
C ALA A 400 24.13 -2.77 6.17
N TYR A 401 23.89 -3.39 5.01
CA TYR A 401 22.57 -3.48 4.40
C TYR A 401 21.56 -4.22 5.28
N LEU A 402 21.94 -5.37 5.83
CA LEU A 402 21.06 -6.14 6.73
C LEU A 402 20.77 -5.40 8.03
N ILE A 403 21.76 -4.66 8.57
CA ILE A 403 21.54 -3.80 9.74
C ILE A 403 20.54 -2.69 9.39
N VAL A 404 20.71 -2.03 8.25
CA VAL A 404 19.79 -0.99 7.78
C VAL A 404 18.36 -1.52 7.67
N ALA A 405 18.18 -2.67 7.01
CA ALA A 405 16.87 -3.29 6.86
C ALA A 405 16.22 -3.63 8.22
N LEU A 406 17.02 -4.17 9.14
CA LEU A 406 16.55 -4.52 10.48
C LEU A 406 16.17 -3.28 11.30
N VAL A 407 17.02 -2.27 11.32
CA VAL A 407 16.77 -0.99 12.05
C VAL A 407 15.53 -0.31 11.50
N GLN A 408 15.40 -0.22 10.17
CA GLN A 408 14.24 0.38 9.53
C GLN A 408 12.94 -0.30 10.00
N VAL A 409 12.86 -1.63 9.92
CA VAL A 409 11.65 -2.38 10.28
C VAL A 409 11.35 -2.25 11.77
N ILE A 410 12.33 -2.33 12.66
CA ILE A 410 12.14 -2.15 14.11
C ILE A 410 11.56 -0.76 14.39
N VAL A 411 12.13 0.29 13.80
CA VAL A 411 11.64 1.66 13.99
C VAL A 411 10.23 1.81 13.43
N LEU A 412 9.94 1.29 12.24
CA LEU A 412 8.61 1.38 11.63
C LEU A 412 7.55 0.64 12.43
N LEU A 413 7.83 -0.56 12.93
CA LEU A 413 6.90 -1.33 13.76
C LEU A 413 6.60 -0.62 15.08
N TYR A 414 7.58 0.05 15.67
CA TYR A 414 7.36 0.87 16.86
C TYR A 414 6.49 2.10 16.54
N LEU A 415 6.81 2.84 15.47
CA LEU A 415 6.03 3.99 15.01
C LEU A 415 4.60 3.59 14.66
N CYS A 416 4.41 2.40 14.08
CA CYS A 416 3.11 1.84 13.77
C CYS A 416 2.24 1.72 15.03
N GLN A 417 2.77 1.15 16.10
CA GLN A 417 2.04 1.00 17.35
C GLN A 417 1.63 2.34 17.95
N LEU A 418 2.50 3.34 17.89
CA LEU A 418 2.20 4.69 18.37
C LEU A 418 1.14 5.36 17.50
N MET A 419 1.34 5.33 16.18
CA MET A 419 0.51 6.07 15.22
C MET A 419 -0.91 5.52 15.14
N VAL A 420 -1.07 4.19 15.04
CA VAL A 420 -2.40 3.56 14.95
C VAL A 420 -3.24 3.88 16.19
N ARG A 421 -2.63 3.81 17.38
CA ARG A 421 -3.32 4.15 18.64
C ARG A 421 -3.62 5.64 18.77
N ALA A 422 -2.69 6.50 18.36
CA ALA A 422 -2.90 7.95 18.35
C ALA A 422 -4.06 8.33 17.42
N MET A 423 -4.09 7.79 16.21
CA MET A 423 -5.18 8.03 15.25
C MET A 423 -6.53 7.54 15.80
N TRP A 424 -6.58 6.34 16.36
CA TRP A 424 -7.79 5.82 17.00
C TRP A 424 -8.33 6.73 18.09
N ARG A 425 -7.44 7.22 18.97
CA ARG A 425 -7.80 8.16 20.05
C ARG A 425 -8.32 9.49 19.50
N CYS A 426 -7.74 9.96 18.39
CA CYS A 426 -8.18 11.17 17.70
C CYS A 426 -9.44 10.97 16.83
N LYS A 427 -10.07 9.80 16.87
CA LYS A 427 -11.23 9.44 16.05
C LYS A 427 -10.92 9.51 14.53
N VAL A 428 -9.71 9.17 14.15
CA VAL A 428 -9.28 8.96 12.77
C VAL A 428 -9.15 7.46 12.55
N ASP A 429 -9.78 6.96 11.48
CA ASP A 429 -9.72 5.54 11.14
C ASP A 429 -8.30 5.14 10.71
N PRO A 430 -7.60 4.25 11.45
CA PRO A 430 -6.24 3.88 11.13
C PRO A 430 -6.12 3.09 9.83
N ASP A 431 -7.13 2.31 9.43
CA ASP A 431 -7.09 1.51 8.21
C ASP A 431 -6.94 2.38 6.96
N ASN A 432 -7.58 3.54 6.96
CA ASN A 432 -7.52 4.47 5.84
C ASN A 432 -6.36 5.48 5.94
N SER A 433 -5.77 5.67 7.12
CA SER A 433 -4.84 6.78 7.34
C SER A 433 -3.44 6.36 7.78
N ALA A 434 -3.31 5.29 8.57
CA ALA A 434 -2.02 4.89 9.12
C ALA A 434 -1.13 4.21 8.06
N ILE A 435 -1.69 3.31 7.25
CA ILE A 435 -0.93 2.55 6.25
C ILE A 435 -0.22 3.48 5.25
N PRO A 436 -0.89 4.46 4.60
CA PRO A 436 -0.23 5.36 3.67
C PRO A 436 0.93 6.15 4.30
N ILE A 437 0.75 6.64 5.52
CA ILE A 437 1.77 7.43 6.19
C ILE A 437 2.94 6.56 6.65
N LEU A 438 2.68 5.35 7.16
CA LEU A 438 3.72 4.42 7.60
C LEU A 438 4.56 3.89 6.44
N THR A 439 3.96 3.59 5.29
CA THR A 439 4.71 3.18 4.10
C THR A 439 5.58 4.32 3.57
N ALA A 440 5.07 5.55 3.56
CA ALA A 440 5.85 6.72 3.19
C ALA A 440 7.01 7.01 4.17
N LEU A 441 6.79 6.79 5.47
CA LEU A 441 7.88 6.81 6.46
C LEU A 441 8.89 5.70 6.21
N GLY A 442 8.44 4.54 5.72
CA GLY A 442 9.30 3.46 5.24
C GLY A 442 10.21 3.91 4.10
N ASP A 443 9.65 4.60 3.11
CA ASP A 443 10.42 5.17 2.00
C ASP A 443 11.48 6.15 2.49
N LEU A 444 11.11 7.04 3.40
CA LEU A 444 12.02 8.05 3.93
C LEU A 444 13.13 7.43 4.77
N LEU A 445 12.78 6.59 5.74
CA LEU A 445 13.72 5.94 6.63
C LEU A 445 14.64 4.98 5.88
N GLY A 446 14.08 4.15 4.99
CA GLY A 446 14.85 3.20 4.20
C GLY A 446 15.87 3.90 3.30
N THR A 447 15.43 4.91 2.56
CA THR A 447 16.33 5.68 1.69
C THR A 447 17.42 6.42 2.50
N ALA A 448 17.06 7.05 3.63
CA ALA A 448 18.00 7.78 4.46
C ALA A 448 19.04 6.86 5.13
N LEU A 449 18.60 5.74 5.71
CA LEU A 449 19.50 4.77 6.34
C LEU A 449 20.42 4.09 5.31
N LEU A 450 19.88 3.76 4.12
CA LEU A 450 20.67 3.19 3.04
C LEU A 450 21.73 4.18 2.55
N ALA A 451 21.37 5.45 2.34
CA ALA A 451 22.30 6.52 1.99
C ALA A 451 23.41 6.67 3.02
N ALA A 452 23.06 6.69 4.30
CA ALA A 452 24.02 6.77 5.40
C ALA A 452 25.00 5.57 5.40
N ALA A 453 24.48 4.36 5.15
CA ALA A 453 25.32 3.16 5.07
C ALA A 453 26.34 3.25 3.92
N PHE A 454 25.93 3.70 2.73
CA PHE A 454 26.86 3.89 1.60
C PHE A 454 27.92 4.95 1.89
N ILE A 455 27.53 6.08 2.49
CA ILE A 455 28.48 7.15 2.89
C ILE A 455 29.47 6.63 3.92
N CYS A 456 29.02 5.91 4.95
CA CYS A 456 29.88 5.33 5.96
C CYS A 456 30.88 4.32 5.38
N LEU A 457 30.42 3.41 4.53
CA LEU A 457 31.26 2.41 3.88
C LEU A 457 32.32 3.06 2.97
N ASN A 458 31.94 4.09 2.22
CA ASN A 458 32.88 4.84 1.38
C ASN A 458 33.97 5.54 2.21
N ARG A 459 33.60 6.17 3.34
CA ARG A 459 34.57 6.83 4.26
C ARG A 459 35.54 5.84 4.92
N LEU A 460 35.03 4.63 5.21
CA LEU A 460 35.87 3.60 5.84
C LEU A 460 36.77 2.88 4.83
N SER A 461 36.74 3.25 3.56
CA SER A 461 37.45 2.57 2.44
C SER A 461 37.21 1.06 2.42
N ALA A 462 36.10 0.61 3.03
CA ALA A 462 35.77 -0.80 3.15
C ALA A 462 35.24 -1.40 1.83
N VAL A 463 34.78 -0.52 0.91
CA VAL A 463 34.25 -0.91 -0.41
C VAL A 463 34.55 0.24 -1.39
N ASN A 464 35.16 -0.06 -2.51
CA ASN A 464 35.25 0.89 -3.62
C ASN A 464 33.91 0.89 -4.37
N ILE A 465 32.98 1.74 -3.92
CA ILE A 465 31.58 1.76 -4.38
C ILE A 465 31.42 2.52 -5.70
N ASN A 466 32.46 3.24 -6.11
CA ASN A 466 32.44 4.13 -7.26
C ASN A 466 33.01 3.52 -8.56
N GLU A 467 33.60 2.32 -8.53
CA GLU A 467 34.10 1.69 -9.71
C GLU A 467 32.97 0.95 -10.46
N HIS A 468 32.39 1.62 -11.46
CA HIS A 468 31.81 0.91 -12.57
C HIS A 468 32.98 0.31 -13.36
N PRO A 469 33.03 -1.00 -13.64
CA PRO A 469 33.98 -1.53 -14.60
C PRO A 469 33.58 -0.95 -15.96
N THR A 470 34.49 -0.19 -16.54
CA THR A 470 34.45 0.30 -17.93
C THR A 470 34.28 -0.84 -18.91
#